data_c4eb00bfd50347db1140c2bdb80c2bfa
#
_entry.id   c4eb00bfd50347db1140c2bdb80c2bfa
#
_cell.length_a   1.000
_cell.length_b   1.000
_cell.length_c   1.000
_cell.angle_alpha   90.00
_cell.angle_beta   90.00
_cell.angle_gamma   90.00
#
_symmetry.space_group_name_H-M   'P 1'
#
loop_
_entity.id
_entity.type
_entity.pdbx_description
1 polymer ?
#
loop_
_entity_poly.entity_id
_entity_poly.type
_entity_poly.pdbx_seq_one_letter_code
_entity_poly.pdbx_strand_id
1 'polypeptide(L)'
;MNGLYKYLQALVVLVLVTTLLGLSSCDKNSVETNTTDTQAAIGFSNITTKATITDLQDNGFGVWAFITNSEKTNEPYMENLKVEYTGSKWDYGEPKYWLVDTKFSFVATCPYDEDGDIYTSSTGAVQLTLSETPSDIDYLVALSSVNTSDTGFNPSESVQLQFKHLLSNVSLNVWRDGAKHGNDQMRIKRVILSNICKAGTYSSVTDKWAPTNEKLAMEYTNNTIADSDNIDGAIIKDDGSLETHGAKGFRPFIEKMLLPQTIDASSSVSLKIEYELKRQNAADWESAALETILPSITWNAGQRYTYNVVLSSVTDITVYYIQTKVDPWGTPQVGGTVIIK
;
A
#
# COMPACT_ATOMS: atom_id res chain seq x y z
N MET A 1 50.82 -38.13 -37.91
CA MET A 1 50.51 -38.40 -36.50
C MET A 1 49.02 -38.21 -36.14
N ASN A 2 48.13 -37.80 -37.04
CA ASN A 2 46.71 -37.49 -36.70
C ASN A 2 45.74 -38.68 -36.88
N GLY A 3 46.16 -39.82 -37.45
CA GLY A 3 45.33 -40.99 -37.66
C GLY A 3 45.24 -41.93 -36.46
N LEU A 4 46.34 -42.08 -35.74
CA LEU A 4 46.45 -42.99 -34.61
C LEU A 4 45.61 -42.54 -33.37
N TYR A 5 45.51 -41.24 -33.21
CA TYR A 5 44.74 -40.64 -32.07
C TYR A 5 43.22 -40.83 -32.20
N LYS A 6 42.69 -40.79 -33.45
CA LYS A 6 41.27 -41.02 -33.71
C LYS A 6 40.87 -42.48 -33.51
N TYR A 7 41.75 -43.43 -33.80
CA TYR A 7 41.49 -44.85 -33.56
C TYR A 7 41.55 -45.20 -32.06
N LEU A 8 42.40 -44.53 -31.29
CA LEU A 8 42.45 -44.78 -29.86
C LEU A 8 41.22 -44.25 -29.15
N GLN A 9 40.65 -43.09 -29.56
CA GLN A 9 39.43 -42.57 -28.99
C GLN A 9 38.18 -43.44 -29.37
N ALA A 10 38.15 -43.97 -30.58
CA ALA A 10 37.07 -44.90 -31.01
C ALA A 10 37.11 -46.22 -30.24
N LEU A 11 38.29 -46.72 -29.90
CA LEU A 11 38.46 -47.96 -29.14
C LEU A 11 38.07 -47.83 -27.68
N VAL A 12 38.36 -46.63 -27.04
CA VAL A 12 37.98 -46.35 -25.66
C VAL A 12 36.46 -46.21 -25.53
N VAL A 13 35.80 -45.59 -26.50
CA VAL A 13 34.33 -45.48 -26.50
C VAL A 13 33.66 -46.84 -26.70
N LEU A 14 34.22 -47.71 -27.53
CA LEU A 14 33.68 -49.05 -27.76
C LEU A 14 33.82 -49.99 -26.55
N VAL A 15 34.94 -49.89 -25.79
CA VAL A 15 35.12 -50.68 -24.57
C VAL A 15 34.22 -50.18 -23.42
N LEU A 16 33.92 -48.88 -23.36
CA LEU A 16 32.99 -48.34 -22.34
C LEU A 16 31.54 -48.71 -22.59
N VAL A 17 31.11 -48.91 -23.84
CA VAL A 17 29.73 -49.30 -24.18
C VAL A 17 29.48 -50.81 -23.93
N THR A 18 30.51 -51.66 -24.01
CA THR A 18 30.36 -53.11 -23.82
C THR A 18 30.39 -53.55 -22.35
N THR A 19 30.87 -52.69 -21.42
CA THR A 19 30.83 -53.00 -19.98
C THR A 19 29.56 -52.61 -19.24
N LEU A 20 28.61 -51.91 -19.91
CA LEU A 20 27.31 -51.55 -19.34
C LEU A 20 26.14 -52.52 -19.62
N LEU A 21 26.40 -53.61 -20.30
CA LEU A 21 25.35 -54.58 -20.69
C LEU A 21 25.38 -55.92 -19.91
N GLY A 22 26.02 -55.98 -18.77
CA GLY A 22 26.19 -57.25 -18.09
C GLY A 22 25.92 -57.28 -16.59
N LEU A 23 24.82 -56.64 -16.11
CA LEU A 23 24.27 -56.93 -14.79
C LEU A 23 22.73 -56.83 -14.84
N SER A 24 22.12 -57.79 -15.51
CA SER A 24 20.71 -58.09 -15.30
C SER A 24 20.67 -59.26 -14.31
N SER A 25 20.56 -58.93 -13.03
CA SER A 25 20.18 -59.88 -12.00
C SER A 25 18.74 -59.65 -11.65
N CYS A 26 17.92 -60.62 -12.00
CA CYS A 26 16.58 -60.77 -11.45
C CYS A 26 16.62 -60.85 -9.94
N ASP A 27 15.89 -59.98 -9.25
CA ASP A 27 15.26 -60.35 -7.99
C ASP A 27 13.91 -59.65 -7.82
N LYS A 28 12.94 -60.52 -7.68
CA LYS A 28 11.61 -60.49 -7.06
C LYS A 28 10.91 -59.15 -6.79
N ASN A 29 9.73 -59.09 -7.42
CA ASN A 29 8.47 -58.51 -6.91
C ASN A 29 8.58 -57.63 -5.65
N SER A 30 8.86 -56.39 -5.85
CA SER A 30 8.18 -55.30 -5.15
C SER A 30 7.40 -54.56 -6.24
N VAL A 31 6.10 -54.57 -6.07
CA VAL A 31 5.23 -53.59 -6.73
C VAL A 31 5.64 -52.27 -6.20
N GLU A 32 6.61 -51.58 -6.86
CA GLU A 32 6.72 -50.14 -6.74
C GLU A 32 5.42 -49.59 -7.29
N THR A 33 4.47 -49.35 -6.42
CA THR A 33 3.49 -48.32 -6.67
C THR A 33 4.28 -47.06 -6.89
N ASN A 34 4.53 -46.74 -8.18
CA ASN A 34 4.83 -45.39 -8.61
C ASN A 34 3.62 -44.50 -8.26
N THR A 35 3.43 -44.19 -6.98
CA THR A 35 2.84 -42.96 -6.59
C THR A 35 3.86 -41.90 -7.03
N THR A 36 3.74 -41.40 -8.26
CA THR A 36 4.11 -40.04 -8.54
C THR A 36 3.25 -39.20 -7.60
N ASP A 37 3.76 -39.03 -6.40
CA ASP A 37 3.30 -38.02 -5.46
C ASP A 37 3.60 -36.68 -6.15
N THR A 38 2.68 -36.29 -7.04
CA THR A 38 2.71 -34.96 -7.66
C THR A 38 2.37 -34.01 -6.53
N GLN A 39 3.41 -33.60 -5.84
CA GLN A 39 3.33 -32.55 -4.82
C GLN A 39 2.59 -31.36 -5.45
N ALA A 40 1.43 -31.01 -4.91
CA ALA A 40 0.65 -29.91 -5.46
C ALA A 40 1.40 -28.59 -5.27
N ALA A 41 1.48 -27.80 -6.32
CA ALA A 41 2.08 -26.47 -6.28
C ALA A 41 1.22 -25.51 -5.48
N ILE A 42 1.86 -24.63 -4.72
CA ILE A 42 1.21 -23.54 -4.02
C ILE A 42 0.73 -22.52 -5.06
N GLY A 43 -0.56 -22.25 -5.10
CA GLY A 43 -1.16 -21.24 -5.96
C GLY A 43 -1.72 -20.07 -5.16
N PHE A 44 -1.96 -18.96 -5.84
CA PHE A 44 -2.60 -17.77 -5.27
C PHE A 44 -3.87 -17.47 -6.07
N SER A 45 -4.98 -17.23 -5.38
CA SER A 45 -6.25 -16.92 -6.02
C SER A 45 -7.16 -16.10 -5.09
N ASN A 46 -8.34 -15.72 -5.59
CA ASN A 46 -9.31 -14.91 -4.86
C ASN A 46 -8.66 -13.73 -4.16
N ILE A 47 -7.75 -13.09 -4.90
CA ILE A 47 -7.06 -11.91 -4.39
C ILE A 47 -8.08 -10.80 -4.31
N THR A 48 -8.48 -10.50 -3.08
CA THR A 48 -9.37 -9.40 -2.79
C THR A 48 -8.55 -8.26 -2.21
N THR A 49 -8.93 -7.07 -2.57
CA THR A 49 -8.27 -5.85 -2.08
C THR A 49 -9.32 -4.82 -1.73
N LYS A 50 -8.96 -3.98 -0.77
CA LYS A 50 -9.68 -2.73 -0.51
C LYS A 50 -9.24 -1.61 -1.48
N ALA A 51 -8.12 -1.81 -2.19
CA ALA A 51 -7.70 -1.03 -3.35
C ALA A 51 -8.41 -1.49 -4.63
N THR A 52 -8.23 -0.79 -5.74
CA THR A 52 -8.73 -1.29 -7.03
C THR A 52 -7.92 -2.53 -7.42
N ILE A 53 -8.62 -3.60 -7.84
CA ILE A 53 -7.96 -4.83 -8.29
C ILE A 53 -7.01 -4.58 -9.46
N THR A 54 -7.27 -3.52 -10.23
CA THR A 54 -6.46 -3.07 -11.35
C THR A 54 -5.04 -2.72 -10.90
N ASP A 55 -4.87 -2.04 -9.75
CA ASP A 55 -3.55 -1.68 -9.24
C ASP A 55 -2.68 -2.90 -8.95
N LEU A 56 -3.27 -3.96 -8.40
CA LEU A 56 -2.57 -5.23 -8.17
C LEU A 56 -2.24 -5.95 -9.48
N GLN A 57 -3.14 -5.92 -10.47
CA GLN A 57 -2.93 -6.56 -11.76
C GLN A 57 -1.85 -5.87 -12.58
N ASP A 58 -1.76 -4.54 -12.48
CA ASP A 58 -0.81 -3.73 -13.23
C ASP A 58 0.61 -3.76 -12.62
N ASN A 59 0.70 -3.81 -11.28
CA ASN A 59 1.97 -3.71 -10.56
C ASN A 59 2.54 -5.05 -10.09
N GLY A 60 1.72 -6.11 -10.02
CA GLY A 60 2.08 -7.34 -9.34
C GLY A 60 2.28 -7.15 -7.83
N PHE A 61 2.73 -8.19 -7.15
CA PHE A 61 3.04 -8.14 -5.72
C PHE A 61 4.15 -9.14 -5.37
N GLY A 62 4.87 -8.86 -4.29
CA GLY A 62 5.88 -9.76 -3.73
C GLY A 62 5.26 -10.70 -2.71
N VAL A 63 5.72 -11.98 -2.68
CA VAL A 63 5.30 -12.95 -1.67
C VAL A 63 6.50 -13.47 -0.91
N TRP A 64 6.39 -13.44 0.40
CA TRP A 64 7.23 -14.18 1.34
C TRP A 64 6.41 -15.31 1.96
N ALA A 65 7.06 -16.45 2.19
CA ALA A 65 6.50 -17.53 2.98
C ALA A 65 7.53 -18.01 4.00
N PHE A 66 7.09 -18.21 5.22
CA PHE A 66 7.89 -18.76 6.31
C PHE A 66 7.26 -20.09 6.76
N ILE A 67 8.11 -21.07 7.01
CA ILE A 67 7.66 -22.41 7.40
C ILE A 67 8.05 -22.74 8.83
N THR A 68 7.16 -23.47 9.51
CA THR A 68 7.40 -24.04 10.83
C THR A 68 6.93 -25.50 10.82
N ASN A 69 7.82 -26.41 11.20
CA ASN A 69 7.56 -27.84 11.40
C ASN A 69 8.46 -28.37 12.53
N SER A 70 8.63 -29.69 12.64
CA SER A 70 9.46 -30.31 13.68
C SER A 70 10.92 -29.91 13.65
N GLU A 71 11.45 -29.49 12.49
CA GLU A 71 12.86 -29.17 12.27
C GLU A 71 13.14 -27.68 12.09
N LYS A 72 12.11 -26.91 11.67
CA LYS A 72 12.25 -25.53 11.24
C LYS A 72 11.29 -24.63 12.00
N THR A 73 11.73 -23.45 12.38
CA THR A 73 10.90 -22.43 13.02
C THR A 73 11.02 -21.11 12.30
N ASN A 74 9.93 -20.68 11.64
CA ASN A 74 9.85 -19.45 10.87
C ASN A 74 10.98 -19.30 9.84
N GLU A 75 11.39 -20.41 9.22
CA GLU A 75 12.44 -20.41 8.20
C GLU A 75 11.89 -19.89 6.88
N PRO A 76 12.62 -19.04 6.14
CA PRO A 76 12.21 -18.57 4.82
C PRO A 76 12.02 -19.74 3.84
N TYR A 77 10.92 -19.72 3.11
CA TYR A 77 10.59 -20.69 2.06
C TYR A 77 10.33 -20.02 0.70
N MET A 78 9.71 -18.86 0.72
CA MET A 78 9.62 -17.94 -0.41
C MET A 78 10.17 -16.58 0.05
N GLU A 79 10.96 -15.94 -0.78
CA GLU A 79 11.57 -14.66 -0.48
C GLU A 79 11.33 -13.70 -1.64
N ASN A 80 10.45 -12.73 -1.43
CA ASN A 80 10.05 -11.71 -2.39
C ASN A 80 9.78 -12.24 -3.80
N LEU A 81 9.07 -13.38 -3.91
CA LEU A 81 8.70 -13.92 -5.21
C LEU A 81 7.68 -13.00 -5.87
N LYS A 82 8.02 -12.52 -7.07
CA LYS A 82 7.11 -11.70 -7.87
C LYS A 82 5.94 -12.53 -8.35
N VAL A 83 4.74 -12.07 -8.06
CA VAL A 83 3.49 -12.66 -8.53
C VAL A 83 2.82 -11.68 -9.48
N GLU A 84 2.61 -12.08 -10.71
CA GLU A 84 2.04 -11.26 -11.77
C GLU A 84 0.73 -11.86 -12.30
N TYR A 85 -0.17 -10.99 -12.76
CA TYR A 85 -1.40 -11.41 -13.38
C TYR A 85 -1.20 -11.62 -14.89
N THR A 86 -1.40 -12.84 -15.36
CA THR A 86 -1.20 -13.21 -16.78
C THR A 86 -2.45 -13.00 -17.65
N GLY A 87 -3.45 -12.28 -17.14
CA GLY A 87 -4.74 -12.09 -17.81
C GLY A 87 -5.79 -13.16 -17.45
N SER A 88 -5.37 -14.30 -16.87
CA SER A 88 -6.28 -15.38 -16.46
C SER A 88 -5.95 -15.98 -15.10
N LYS A 89 -4.70 -15.93 -14.68
CA LYS A 89 -4.21 -16.46 -13.40
C LYS A 89 -3.09 -15.60 -12.84
N TRP A 90 -2.84 -15.77 -11.56
CA TRP A 90 -1.65 -15.26 -10.90
C TRP A 90 -0.52 -16.27 -11.03
N ASP A 91 0.67 -15.83 -11.40
CA ASP A 91 1.82 -16.68 -11.69
C ASP A 91 3.10 -16.08 -11.12
N TYR A 92 3.99 -16.92 -10.63
CA TYR A 92 5.28 -16.52 -10.05
C TYR A 92 6.46 -17.32 -10.60
N GLY A 93 6.26 -17.97 -11.77
CA GLY A 93 7.31 -18.70 -12.47
C GLY A 93 7.55 -20.09 -11.91
N GLU A 94 8.70 -20.35 -11.28
CA GLU A 94 9.04 -21.66 -10.75
C GLU A 94 8.15 -22.06 -9.57
N PRO A 95 7.38 -23.16 -9.66
CA PRO A 95 6.44 -23.52 -8.63
C PRO A 95 7.13 -23.93 -7.32
N LYS A 96 6.57 -23.51 -6.21
CA LYS A 96 6.85 -24.00 -4.87
C LYS A 96 5.74 -24.95 -4.45
N TYR A 97 6.09 -25.95 -3.65
CA TYR A 97 5.20 -27.06 -3.32
C TYR A 97 4.87 -27.08 -1.82
N TRP A 98 3.71 -27.64 -1.50
CA TRP A 98 3.34 -27.85 -0.11
C TRP A 98 4.27 -28.89 0.54
N LEU A 99 4.74 -28.61 1.75
CA LEU A 99 5.49 -29.58 2.56
C LEU A 99 4.52 -30.22 3.58
N VAL A 100 4.72 -31.51 3.83
CA VAL A 100 3.91 -32.28 4.78
C VAL A 100 4.17 -31.77 6.20
N ASP A 101 3.16 -31.86 7.08
CA ASP A 101 3.25 -31.49 8.50
C ASP A 101 3.89 -30.11 8.76
N THR A 102 3.53 -29.15 7.92
CA THR A 102 4.18 -27.84 7.92
C THR A 102 3.14 -26.73 8.00
N LYS A 103 3.36 -25.78 8.92
CA LYS A 103 2.65 -24.50 8.94
C LYS A 103 3.37 -23.49 8.05
N PHE A 104 2.64 -22.91 7.14
CA PHE A 104 3.07 -21.81 6.29
C PHE A 104 2.47 -20.50 6.79
N SER A 105 3.30 -19.46 6.88
CA SER A 105 2.88 -18.08 7.12
C SER A 105 3.25 -17.25 5.90
N PHE A 106 2.24 -16.73 5.20
CA PHE A 106 2.41 -15.94 3.98
C PHE A 106 2.28 -14.46 4.31
N VAL A 107 3.18 -13.68 3.73
CA VAL A 107 3.10 -12.21 3.68
C VAL A 107 3.19 -11.81 2.22
N ALA A 108 2.20 -11.08 1.73
CA ALA A 108 2.23 -10.51 0.40
C ALA A 108 2.22 -8.99 0.49
N THR A 109 3.01 -8.31 -0.35
CA THR A 109 3.16 -6.85 -0.34
C THR A 109 3.02 -6.28 -1.73
N CYS A 110 2.34 -5.15 -1.86
CA CYS A 110 2.19 -4.42 -3.12
C CYS A 110 2.51 -2.94 -2.89
N PRO A 111 3.19 -2.25 -3.85
CA PRO A 111 3.72 -2.78 -5.10
C PRO A 111 4.84 -3.81 -4.87
N TYR A 112 5.18 -4.56 -5.92
CA TYR A 112 6.36 -5.40 -5.91
C TYR A 112 7.62 -4.55 -5.79
N ASP A 113 8.54 -4.97 -4.93
CA ASP A 113 9.82 -4.30 -4.68
C ASP A 113 10.93 -5.07 -5.40
N GLU A 114 11.25 -4.65 -6.61
CA GLU A 114 12.23 -5.33 -7.47
C GLU A 114 13.64 -5.23 -6.91
N ASP A 115 13.98 -4.09 -6.34
CA ASP A 115 15.33 -3.79 -5.82
C ASP A 115 15.53 -4.32 -4.39
N GLY A 116 14.46 -4.64 -3.67
CA GLY A 116 14.51 -5.10 -2.27
C GLY A 116 14.86 -4.01 -1.26
N ASP A 117 14.68 -2.75 -1.62
CA ASP A 117 15.07 -1.59 -0.80
C ASP A 117 14.00 -1.19 0.21
N ILE A 118 12.75 -1.51 -0.08
CA ILE A 118 11.58 -1.05 0.70
C ILE A 118 11.17 -2.11 1.72
N TYR A 119 11.14 -3.37 1.29
CA TYR A 119 10.75 -4.49 2.13
C TYR A 119 11.96 -5.33 2.51
N THR A 120 12.10 -5.56 3.80
CA THR A 120 13.14 -6.47 4.33
C THR A 120 12.49 -7.64 5.06
N SER A 121 13.11 -8.82 4.95
CA SER A 121 12.66 -9.99 5.69
C SER A 121 13.66 -10.39 6.76
N SER A 122 13.14 -10.88 7.86
CA SER A 122 13.88 -11.54 8.92
C SER A 122 13.08 -12.74 9.41
N THR A 123 13.60 -13.55 10.29
CA THR A 123 12.97 -14.79 10.76
C THR A 123 11.48 -14.63 11.05
N GLY A 124 10.63 -15.08 10.12
CA GLY A 124 9.18 -15.06 10.22
C GLY A 124 8.49 -13.69 10.06
N ALA A 125 9.22 -12.65 9.66
CA ALA A 125 8.70 -11.28 9.56
C ALA A 125 9.08 -10.63 8.24
N VAL A 126 8.17 -9.80 7.73
CA VAL A 126 8.44 -8.82 6.67
C VAL A 126 8.22 -7.43 7.26
N GLN A 127 9.16 -6.53 6.98
CA GLN A 127 9.11 -5.14 7.42
C GLN A 127 9.10 -4.21 6.20
N LEU A 128 8.26 -3.18 6.27
CA LEU A 128 8.25 -2.07 5.33
C LEU A 128 8.81 -0.84 6.05
N THR A 129 9.92 -0.31 5.56
CA THR A 129 10.49 0.92 6.11
C THR A 129 10.28 2.08 5.15
N LEU A 130 9.56 3.11 5.59
CA LEU A 130 9.41 4.36 4.89
C LEU A 130 10.26 5.42 5.58
N SER A 131 11.24 5.93 4.86
CA SER A 131 12.15 6.99 5.34
C SER A 131 11.55 8.37 5.19
N GLU A 132 10.55 8.51 4.31
CA GLU A 132 9.88 9.77 4.04
C GLU A 132 8.43 9.57 3.60
N THR A 133 7.51 10.34 4.20
CA THR A 133 6.15 10.55 3.74
C THR A 133 5.94 12.05 3.52
N PRO A 134 5.00 12.53 2.69
CA PRO A 134 3.91 11.78 2.07
C PRO A 134 4.37 10.88 0.93
N SER A 135 3.60 9.84 0.67
CA SER A 135 3.78 8.95 -0.47
C SER A 135 2.67 9.16 -1.50
N ASP A 136 3.02 9.04 -2.75
CA ASP A 136 2.04 8.86 -3.85
C ASP A 136 1.78 7.37 -4.12
N ILE A 137 2.53 6.50 -3.45
CA ILE A 137 2.41 5.06 -3.55
C ILE A 137 1.51 4.55 -2.42
N ASP A 138 0.53 3.74 -2.78
CA ASP A 138 -0.33 3.03 -1.84
C ASP A 138 0.28 1.66 -1.52
N TYR A 139 0.81 1.52 -0.32
CA TYR A 139 1.40 0.27 0.14
C TYR A 139 0.33 -0.64 0.73
N LEU A 140 0.27 -1.87 0.21
CA LEU A 140 -0.68 -2.89 0.63
C LEU A 140 0.03 -4.09 1.22
N VAL A 141 -0.63 -4.76 2.16
CA VAL A 141 -0.18 -6.03 2.72
C VAL A 141 -1.33 -7.01 2.82
N ALA A 142 -1.06 -8.29 2.56
CA ALA A 142 -1.94 -9.40 2.90
C ALA A 142 -1.19 -10.41 3.76
N LEU A 143 -1.84 -10.88 4.82
CA LEU A 143 -1.33 -11.89 5.73
C LEU A 143 -2.23 -13.12 5.64
N SER A 144 -1.64 -14.30 5.47
CA SER A 144 -2.38 -15.57 5.42
C SER A 144 -1.57 -16.68 6.09
N SER A 145 -2.23 -17.72 6.57
CA SER A 145 -1.53 -18.90 7.07
C SER A 145 -2.28 -20.17 6.68
N VAL A 146 -1.51 -21.19 6.38
CA VAL A 146 -2.02 -22.53 6.03
C VAL A 146 -1.22 -23.56 6.81
N ASN A 147 -1.90 -24.54 7.41
CA ASN A 147 -1.25 -25.68 8.06
C ASN A 147 -1.61 -26.96 7.31
N THR A 148 -0.62 -27.63 6.75
CA THR A 148 -0.83 -28.85 5.96
C THR A 148 -1.22 -30.06 6.82
N SER A 149 -1.10 -29.96 8.15
CA SER A 149 -1.60 -30.98 9.09
C SER A 149 -3.08 -30.83 9.44
N ASP A 150 -3.74 -29.75 9.01
CA ASP A 150 -5.15 -29.53 9.31
C ASP A 150 -6.03 -30.51 8.54
N THR A 151 -7.06 -31.05 9.18
CA THR A 151 -7.98 -32.03 8.57
C THR A 151 -8.76 -31.48 7.37
N GLY A 152 -8.85 -30.17 7.23
CA GLY A 152 -9.47 -29.48 6.09
C GLY A 152 -8.48 -29.02 5.02
N PHE A 153 -7.20 -29.32 5.16
CA PHE A 153 -6.20 -28.91 4.16
C PHE A 153 -6.46 -29.60 2.83
N ASN A 154 -6.52 -28.80 1.78
CA ASN A 154 -6.65 -29.29 0.40
C ASN A 154 -5.50 -28.68 -0.43
N PRO A 155 -4.52 -29.48 -0.86
CA PRO A 155 -3.36 -28.98 -1.58
C PRO A 155 -3.69 -28.39 -2.96
N SER A 156 -4.89 -28.65 -3.49
CA SER A 156 -5.36 -28.09 -4.76
C SER A 156 -5.99 -26.71 -4.61
N GLU A 157 -6.24 -26.27 -3.37
CA GLU A 157 -6.76 -24.94 -3.10
C GLU A 157 -5.63 -23.91 -3.07
N SER A 158 -5.89 -22.77 -3.68
CA SER A 158 -4.96 -21.65 -3.67
C SER A 158 -5.04 -20.85 -2.38
N VAL A 159 -3.92 -20.25 -1.98
CA VAL A 159 -3.83 -19.33 -0.85
C VAL A 159 -4.68 -18.09 -1.13
N GLN A 160 -5.56 -17.76 -0.19
CA GLN A 160 -6.41 -16.58 -0.25
C GLN A 160 -5.65 -15.38 0.30
N LEU A 161 -5.55 -14.30 -0.47
CA LEU A 161 -4.86 -13.07 -0.08
C LEU A 161 -5.85 -11.90 -0.02
N GLN A 162 -6.03 -11.33 1.17
CA GLN A 162 -6.83 -10.13 1.39
C GLN A 162 -5.90 -8.96 1.67
N PHE A 163 -5.69 -8.14 0.67
CA PHE A 163 -4.85 -6.95 0.82
C PHE A 163 -5.57 -5.83 1.55
N LYS A 164 -4.83 -5.14 2.40
CA LYS A 164 -5.27 -3.94 3.10
C LYS A 164 -4.24 -2.83 2.96
N HIS A 165 -4.70 -1.59 2.98
CA HIS A 165 -3.85 -0.41 2.94
C HIS A 165 -3.04 -0.29 4.23
N LEU A 166 -1.78 0.08 4.10
CA LEU A 166 -0.88 0.34 5.23
C LEU A 166 -0.83 1.81 5.62
N LEU A 167 -1.23 2.72 4.75
CA LEU A 167 -1.20 4.15 4.97
C LEU A 167 -2.61 4.72 5.20
N SER A 168 -2.67 5.95 5.68
CA SER A 168 -3.85 6.77 5.77
C SER A 168 -3.90 7.70 4.56
N ASN A 169 -5.06 7.82 3.91
CA ASN A 169 -5.25 8.81 2.85
C ASN A 169 -5.77 10.10 3.46
N VAL A 170 -5.02 11.19 3.31
CA VAL A 170 -5.41 12.51 3.82
C VAL A 170 -5.59 13.46 2.66
N SER A 171 -6.79 14.01 2.55
CA SER A 171 -7.13 15.01 1.54
C SER A 171 -7.59 16.32 2.18
N LEU A 172 -7.27 17.41 1.49
CA LEU A 172 -7.59 18.76 1.89
C LEU A 172 -8.35 19.47 0.79
N ASN A 173 -9.50 20.04 1.12
CA ASN A 173 -10.26 20.93 0.25
C ASN A 173 -10.32 22.31 0.88
N VAL A 174 -10.13 23.33 0.09
CA VAL A 174 -10.19 24.72 0.53
C VAL A 174 -11.31 25.46 -0.18
N TRP A 175 -12.09 26.19 0.59
CA TRP A 175 -13.26 26.95 0.15
C TRP A 175 -13.21 28.37 0.70
N ARG A 176 -13.81 29.32 0.00
CA ARG A 176 -14.15 30.62 0.59
C ARG A 176 -15.54 30.57 1.24
N ASP A 177 -15.75 31.35 2.29
CA ASP A 177 -17.08 31.54 2.86
C ASP A 177 -17.95 32.35 1.89
N GLY A 178 -18.86 31.66 1.20
CA GLY A 178 -19.76 32.26 0.23
C GLY A 178 -20.76 33.26 0.83
N ALA A 179 -21.10 33.10 2.11
CA ALA A 179 -21.97 34.03 2.81
C ALA A 179 -21.29 35.37 3.12
N LYS A 180 -19.98 35.32 3.44
CA LYS A 180 -19.23 36.52 3.82
C LYS A 180 -18.55 37.21 2.63
N HIS A 181 -18.12 36.42 1.65
CA HIS A 181 -17.29 36.92 0.57
C HIS A 181 -18.02 37.00 -0.80
N GLY A 182 -19.24 36.53 -0.88
CA GLY A 182 -20.10 36.70 -2.06
C GLY A 182 -19.37 36.63 -3.40
N ASN A 183 -19.13 37.81 -4.01
CA ASN A 183 -18.45 37.95 -5.30
C ASN A 183 -16.94 38.23 -5.20
N ASP A 184 -16.35 38.19 -4.01
CA ASP A 184 -14.90 38.31 -3.88
C ASP A 184 -14.20 37.13 -4.55
N GLN A 185 -13.01 37.36 -5.08
CA GLN A 185 -12.16 36.32 -5.63
C GLN A 185 -11.09 35.91 -4.63
N MET A 186 -10.88 34.65 -4.44
CA MET A 186 -9.79 34.10 -3.61
C MET A 186 -8.95 33.10 -4.39
N ARG A 187 -7.64 33.15 -4.19
CA ARG A 187 -6.73 32.14 -4.74
C ARG A 187 -5.73 31.69 -3.70
N ILE A 188 -5.46 30.38 -3.68
CA ILE A 188 -4.48 29.79 -2.77
C ILE A 188 -3.08 30.00 -3.33
N LYS A 189 -2.17 30.46 -2.49
CA LYS A 189 -0.75 30.64 -2.84
C LYS A 189 0.10 29.50 -2.31
N ARG A 190 -0.21 29.05 -1.07
CA ARG A 190 0.58 28.05 -0.38
C ARG A 190 -0.24 27.39 0.72
N VAL A 191 -0.07 26.10 0.87
CA VAL A 191 -0.64 25.32 1.98
C VAL A 191 0.50 24.58 2.66
N ILE A 192 0.57 24.66 3.97
CA ILE A 192 1.60 24.01 4.77
C ILE A 192 0.92 23.19 5.85
N LEU A 193 1.23 21.91 5.90
CA LEU A 193 0.82 21.00 6.95
C LEU A 193 2.07 20.60 7.74
N SER A 194 2.18 21.08 8.98
CA SER A 194 3.40 20.99 9.81
C SER A 194 3.27 19.93 10.90
N ASN A 195 4.43 19.47 11.41
CA ASN A 195 4.55 18.50 12.50
C ASN A 195 4.00 17.11 12.20
N ILE A 196 3.99 16.71 10.93
CA ILE A 196 3.58 15.37 10.51
C ILE A 196 4.73 14.38 10.73
N CYS A 197 4.41 13.16 11.18
CA CYS A 197 5.39 12.10 11.27
C CYS A 197 5.96 11.77 9.88
N LYS A 198 7.29 11.85 9.77
CA LYS A 198 7.99 11.71 8.50
C LYS A 198 8.21 10.25 8.10
N ALA A 199 8.60 9.42 9.07
CA ALA A 199 9.15 8.09 8.81
C ALA A 199 8.65 7.05 9.81
N GLY A 200 8.72 5.78 9.44
CA GLY A 200 8.32 4.67 10.31
C GLY A 200 8.58 3.32 9.68
N THR A 201 8.48 2.28 10.51
CA THR A 201 8.59 0.88 10.08
C THR A 201 7.31 0.12 10.43
N TYR A 202 6.72 -0.52 9.45
CA TYR A 202 5.65 -1.49 9.62
C TYR A 202 6.23 -2.89 9.81
N SER A 203 5.61 -3.71 10.65
CA SER A 203 5.97 -5.11 10.85
C SER A 203 4.77 -6.03 10.63
N SER A 204 4.93 -7.04 9.78
CA SER A 204 3.91 -8.05 9.51
C SER A 204 3.56 -8.92 10.72
N VAL A 205 4.48 -9.06 11.69
CA VAL A 205 4.25 -9.83 12.92
C VAL A 205 3.31 -9.12 13.88
N THR A 206 3.52 -7.82 14.09
CA THR A 206 2.68 -7.03 14.99
C THR A 206 1.48 -6.43 14.28
N ASP A 207 1.52 -6.41 12.94
CA ASP A 207 0.55 -5.75 12.08
C ASP A 207 0.36 -4.26 12.41
N LYS A 208 1.47 -3.59 12.75
CA LYS A 208 1.47 -2.20 13.21
C LYS A 208 2.68 -1.44 12.68
N TRP A 209 2.48 -0.13 12.60
CA TRP A 209 3.55 0.85 12.41
C TRP A 209 4.24 1.18 13.73
N ALA A 210 5.55 1.35 13.66
CA ALA A 210 6.39 2.00 14.64
C ALA A 210 6.90 3.32 14.03
N PRO A 211 6.19 4.45 14.22
CA PRO A 211 6.60 5.73 13.67
C PRO A 211 7.84 6.24 14.40
N THR A 212 8.69 6.98 13.68
CA THR A 212 9.81 7.69 14.28
C THR A 212 9.32 9.01 14.93
N ASN A 213 10.22 9.64 15.69
CA ASN A 213 9.95 10.98 16.24
C ASN A 213 10.25 12.11 15.24
N GLU A 214 10.74 11.77 14.05
CA GLU A 214 11.04 12.75 13.02
C GLU A 214 9.76 13.37 12.47
N LYS A 215 9.75 14.69 12.41
CA LYS A 215 8.63 15.48 11.91
C LYS A 215 9.04 16.24 10.66
N LEU A 216 8.08 16.49 9.81
CA LEU A 216 8.26 17.35 8.64
C LEU A 216 7.11 18.34 8.49
N ALA A 217 7.33 19.35 7.67
CA ALA A 217 6.29 20.19 7.13
C ALA A 217 6.12 19.87 5.63
N MET A 218 4.91 19.51 5.24
CA MET A 218 4.54 19.37 3.84
C MET A 218 4.09 20.72 3.31
N GLU A 219 4.69 21.15 2.23
CA GLU A 219 4.44 22.45 1.64
C GLU A 219 3.98 22.29 0.19
N TYR A 220 2.86 22.92 -0.13
CA TYR A 220 2.28 22.96 -1.45
C TYR A 220 2.19 24.41 -1.91
N THR A 221 2.83 24.72 -3.03
CA THR A 221 2.81 26.05 -3.64
C THR A 221 1.82 26.10 -4.81
N ASN A 222 1.58 27.29 -5.33
CA ASN A 222 0.67 27.49 -6.45
C ASN A 222 1.02 26.64 -7.68
N ASN A 223 2.30 26.28 -7.89
CA ASN A 223 2.72 25.43 -9.00
C ASN A 223 2.30 23.96 -8.84
N THR A 224 1.99 23.53 -7.61
CA THR A 224 1.57 22.15 -7.29
C THR A 224 0.08 22.07 -6.94
N ILE A 225 -0.59 23.19 -6.72
CA ILE A 225 -2.01 23.29 -6.41
C ILE A 225 -2.77 23.56 -7.71
N ALA A 226 -3.53 22.55 -8.16
CA ALA A 226 -4.34 22.70 -9.37
C ALA A 226 -5.51 23.67 -9.15
N ASP A 227 -5.75 24.56 -10.14
CA ASP A 227 -6.93 25.45 -10.18
C ASP A 227 -7.14 26.36 -8.95
N SER A 228 -6.06 26.92 -8.41
CA SER A 228 -6.13 27.80 -7.23
C SER A 228 -6.56 29.24 -7.52
N ASP A 229 -6.74 29.61 -8.80
CA ASP A 229 -6.94 31.01 -9.20
C ASP A 229 -8.28 31.60 -8.79
N ASN A 230 -9.26 30.77 -8.48
CA ASN A 230 -10.52 31.21 -7.89
C ASN A 230 -11.19 30.04 -7.20
N ILE A 231 -11.07 29.96 -5.87
CA ILE A 231 -11.74 28.89 -5.11
C ILE A 231 -13.23 29.17 -4.96
N ASP A 232 -14.01 28.10 -5.06
CA ASP A 232 -15.47 28.17 -4.96
C ASP A 232 -15.93 28.56 -3.56
N GLY A 233 -17.05 29.26 -3.50
CA GLY A 233 -17.70 29.57 -2.23
C GLY A 233 -18.42 28.35 -1.67
N ALA A 234 -18.37 28.22 -0.35
CA ALA A 234 -19.13 27.22 0.38
C ALA A 234 -19.80 27.84 1.61
N ILE A 235 -20.97 27.34 1.94
CA ILE A 235 -21.68 27.64 3.18
C ILE A 235 -21.82 26.35 3.96
N ILE A 236 -21.46 26.41 5.25
CA ILE A 236 -21.68 25.29 6.14
C ILE A 236 -23.04 25.46 6.79
N LYS A 237 -23.87 24.45 6.65
CA LYS A 237 -25.18 24.40 7.26
C LYS A 237 -25.12 23.96 8.72
N ASP A 238 -26.18 24.17 9.46
CA ASP A 238 -26.30 23.81 10.88
C ASP A 238 -26.09 22.29 11.12
N ASP A 239 -26.42 21.47 10.11
CA ASP A 239 -26.19 20.01 10.14
C ASP A 239 -24.77 19.59 9.76
N GLY A 240 -23.89 20.57 9.51
CA GLY A 240 -22.49 20.34 9.13
C GLY A 240 -22.28 19.98 7.65
N SER A 241 -23.34 19.95 6.84
CA SER A 241 -23.21 19.75 5.40
C SER A 241 -22.69 21.00 4.71
N LEU A 242 -22.02 20.80 3.57
CA LEU A 242 -21.49 21.87 2.73
C LEU A 242 -22.45 22.14 1.57
N GLU A 243 -22.86 23.39 1.45
CA GLU A 243 -23.52 23.91 0.26
C GLU A 243 -22.51 24.74 -0.54
N THR A 244 -22.23 24.32 -1.76
CA THR A 244 -21.26 24.99 -2.63
C THR A 244 -21.97 25.91 -3.61
N HIS A 245 -21.41 27.12 -3.77
CA HIS A 245 -21.87 28.11 -4.75
C HIS A 245 -20.77 28.33 -5.79
N GLY A 246 -20.89 27.69 -6.95
CA GLY A 246 -19.95 27.84 -8.05
C GLY A 246 -20.02 26.70 -9.06
N ALA A 247 -19.49 26.93 -10.25
CA ALA A 247 -19.51 25.99 -11.38
C ALA A 247 -18.46 24.86 -11.26
N LYS A 248 -17.52 24.99 -10.34
CA LYS A 248 -16.40 24.06 -10.14
C LYS A 248 -16.65 23.29 -8.86
N GLY A 249 -17.21 22.14 -8.94
CA GLY A 249 -17.53 21.31 -7.77
C GLY A 249 -16.34 21.08 -6.82
N PHE A 250 -16.64 20.49 -5.70
CA PHE A 250 -15.75 20.03 -4.65
C PHE A 250 -14.50 19.33 -5.23
N ARG A 251 -13.31 19.80 -4.91
CA ARG A 251 -12.04 19.18 -5.35
C ARG A 251 -11.09 19.01 -4.20
N PRO A 252 -10.38 17.87 -4.12
CA PRO A 252 -9.20 17.79 -3.28
C PRO A 252 -8.09 18.67 -3.87
N PHE A 253 -7.65 19.69 -3.14
CA PHE A 253 -6.44 20.43 -3.46
C PHE A 253 -5.20 19.56 -3.21
N ILE A 254 -5.28 18.72 -2.19
CA ILE A 254 -4.22 17.84 -1.76
C ILE A 254 -4.85 16.50 -1.41
N GLU A 255 -4.25 15.43 -1.90
CA GLU A 255 -4.55 14.07 -1.51
C GLU A 255 -3.24 13.30 -1.44
N LYS A 256 -2.87 12.83 -0.23
CA LYS A 256 -1.59 12.15 0.01
C LYS A 256 -1.74 11.00 1.00
N MET A 257 -0.89 9.99 0.78
CA MET A 257 -0.74 8.88 1.69
C MET A 257 0.25 9.24 2.80
N LEU A 258 -0.18 9.12 4.04
CA LEU A 258 0.58 9.47 5.24
C LEU A 258 0.66 8.28 6.19
N LEU A 259 1.71 8.25 7.00
CA LEU A 259 1.82 7.28 8.08
C LEU A 259 0.63 7.41 9.03
N PRO A 260 0.04 6.28 9.45
CA PRO A 260 -0.92 6.27 10.54
C PRO A 260 -0.32 6.90 11.79
N GLN A 261 -1.00 7.88 12.35
CA GLN A 261 -0.52 8.63 13.51
C GLN A 261 -1.67 9.27 14.28
N THR A 262 -1.43 9.51 15.57
CA THR A 262 -2.36 10.27 16.40
C THR A 262 -2.01 11.75 16.36
N ILE A 263 -3.00 12.55 16.03
CA ILE A 263 -2.98 14.01 16.13
C ILE A 263 -3.65 14.39 17.43
N ASP A 264 -2.94 15.06 18.30
CA ASP A 264 -3.44 15.56 19.58
C ASP A 264 -2.79 16.90 19.89
N ALA A 265 -3.13 17.46 21.03
CA ALA A 265 -2.57 18.75 21.47
C ALA A 265 -1.04 18.71 21.62
N SER A 266 -0.45 17.55 21.89
CA SER A 266 1.00 17.38 22.03
C SER A 266 1.71 17.29 20.69
N SER A 267 1.07 16.70 19.67
CA SER A 267 1.63 16.59 18.32
C SER A 267 1.64 17.94 17.59
N SER A 268 0.74 18.85 17.96
CA SER A 268 0.62 20.21 17.41
C SER A 268 0.65 20.26 15.88
N VAL A 269 -0.02 19.31 15.22
CA VAL A 269 -0.12 19.34 13.76
C VAL A 269 -0.91 20.57 13.35
N SER A 270 -0.25 21.49 12.62
CA SER A 270 -0.86 22.74 12.19
C SER A 270 -1.05 22.80 10.68
N LEU A 271 -2.11 23.47 10.28
CA LEU A 271 -2.44 23.81 8.90
C LEU A 271 -2.30 25.32 8.73
N LYS A 272 -1.41 25.76 7.85
CA LYS A 272 -1.26 27.16 7.44
C LYS A 272 -1.65 27.29 5.97
N ILE A 273 -2.50 28.27 5.68
CA ILE A 273 -2.93 28.61 4.32
C ILE A 273 -2.56 30.05 4.02
N GLU A 274 -1.77 30.26 3.00
CA GLU A 274 -1.45 31.58 2.44
C GLU A 274 -2.27 31.75 1.18
N TYR A 275 -3.04 32.84 1.10
CA TYR A 275 -3.93 33.12 0.00
C TYR A 275 -3.98 34.60 -0.31
N GLU A 276 -4.55 34.92 -1.46
CA GLU A 276 -4.85 36.29 -1.86
C GLU A 276 -6.36 36.45 -2.04
N LEU A 277 -6.85 37.59 -1.58
CA LEU A 277 -8.24 38.00 -1.69
C LEU A 277 -8.33 39.25 -2.57
N LYS A 278 -9.21 39.24 -3.55
CA LYS A 278 -9.61 40.39 -4.32
C LYS A 278 -11.06 40.68 -4.07
N ARG A 279 -11.34 41.77 -3.38
CA ARG A 279 -12.69 42.20 -3.08
C ARG A 279 -13.42 42.63 -4.36
N GLN A 280 -14.74 42.47 -4.37
CA GLN A 280 -15.57 42.96 -5.48
C GLN A 280 -15.27 44.45 -5.72
N ASN A 281 -14.95 44.78 -7.00
CA ASN A 281 -14.60 46.12 -7.47
C ASN A 281 -13.22 46.67 -6.99
N ALA A 282 -12.41 45.88 -6.31
CA ALA A 282 -11.02 46.27 -6.03
C ALA A 282 -10.13 46.00 -7.24
N ALA A 283 -9.11 46.87 -7.46
CA ALA A 283 -8.13 46.69 -8.50
C ALA A 283 -7.07 45.65 -8.07
N ASP A 284 -6.70 45.64 -6.82
CA ASP A 284 -5.57 44.90 -6.30
C ASP A 284 -5.96 43.67 -5.49
N TRP A 285 -5.02 42.72 -5.39
CA TRP A 285 -5.11 41.57 -4.52
C TRP A 285 -4.48 41.87 -3.16
N GLU A 286 -5.14 41.47 -2.09
CA GLU A 286 -4.67 41.56 -0.71
C GLU A 286 -4.12 40.17 -0.29
N SER A 287 -2.88 40.12 0.17
CA SER A 287 -2.29 38.87 0.70
C SER A 287 -2.73 38.65 2.15
N ALA A 288 -3.06 37.41 2.48
CA ALA A 288 -3.41 36.97 3.81
C ALA A 288 -2.84 35.58 4.11
N ALA A 289 -2.67 35.27 5.40
CA ALA A 289 -2.29 33.95 5.87
C ALA A 289 -3.07 33.61 7.14
N LEU A 290 -3.55 32.38 7.20
CA LEU A 290 -4.24 31.84 8.37
C LEU A 290 -3.57 30.55 8.79
N GLU A 291 -3.48 30.33 10.09
CA GLU A 291 -2.94 29.10 10.68
C GLU A 291 -3.85 28.58 11.78
N THR A 292 -4.03 27.27 11.82
CA THR A 292 -4.83 26.60 12.86
C THR A 292 -4.22 25.23 13.18
N ILE A 293 -4.43 24.76 14.40
CA ILE A 293 -4.08 23.40 14.79
C ILE A 293 -5.21 22.48 14.34
N LEU A 294 -4.84 21.34 13.74
CA LEU A 294 -5.83 20.33 13.37
C LEU A 294 -6.47 19.71 14.62
N PRO A 295 -7.76 19.33 14.52
CA PRO A 295 -8.46 18.67 15.61
C PRO A 295 -7.80 17.34 15.98
N SER A 296 -7.89 16.99 17.26
CA SER A 296 -7.39 15.70 17.75
C SER A 296 -8.13 14.55 17.10
N ILE A 297 -7.37 13.67 16.43
CA ILE A 297 -7.85 12.50 15.74
C ILE A 297 -6.72 11.48 15.54
N THR A 298 -7.05 10.22 15.38
CA THR A 298 -6.07 9.21 14.94
C THR A 298 -6.30 8.91 13.46
N TRP A 299 -5.31 9.16 12.64
CA TRP A 299 -5.27 8.67 11.27
C TRP A 299 -4.90 7.19 11.30
N ASN A 300 -5.87 6.34 10.96
CA ASN A 300 -5.68 4.90 10.91
C ASN A 300 -5.34 4.42 9.49
N ALA A 301 -4.57 3.36 9.38
CA ALA A 301 -4.31 2.68 8.11
C ALA A 301 -5.63 2.29 7.42
N GLY A 302 -5.69 2.44 6.10
CA GLY A 302 -6.85 2.12 5.30
C GLY A 302 -8.06 3.04 5.52
N GLN A 303 -7.87 4.22 6.10
CA GLN A 303 -8.91 5.23 6.27
C GLN A 303 -8.58 6.48 5.46
N ARG A 304 -9.64 7.11 4.92
CA ARG A 304 -9.54 8.42 4.27
C ARG A 304 -10.06 9.51 5.22
N TYR A 305 -9.30 10.59 5.31
CA TYR A 305 -9.62 11.78 6.10
C TYR A 305 -9.67 12.96 5.15
N THR A 306 -10.86 13.55 4.99
CA THR A 306 -11.04 14.72 4.13
C THR A 306 -11.29 15.94 5.01
N TYR A 307 -10.35 16.87 4.98
CA TYR A 307 -10.48 18.16 5.66
C TYR A 307 -11.08 19.18 4.70
N ASN A 308 -12.18 19.78 5.11
CA ASN A 308 -12.80 20.91 4.41
C ASN A 308 -12.46 22.18 5.18
N VAL A 309 -11.72 23.05 4.56
CA VAL A 309 -11.29 24.31 5.14
C VAL A 309 -12.05 25.45 4.51
N VAL A 310 -12.75 26.23 5.32
CA VAL A 310 -13.50 27.39 4.85
C VAL A 310 -12.83 28.66 5.38
N LEU A 311 -12.34 29.48 4.44
CA LEU A 311 -11.75 30.77 4.73
C LEU A 311 -12.85 31.81 4.91
N SER A 312 -13.14 32.17 6.18
CA SER A 312 -14.28 33.00 6.54
C SER A 312 -13.95 34.50 6.53
N SER A 313 -12.68 34.85 6.73
CA SER A 313 -12.19 36.23 6.66
C SER A 313 -10.66 36.22 6.56
N VAL A 314 -10.06 37.40 6.54
CA VAL A 314 -8.60 37.53 6.65
C VAL A 314 -8.04 37.14 8.01
N THR A 315 -8.90 36.85 9.00
CA THR A 315 -8.54 36.51 10.36
C THR A 315 -9.11 35.19 10.86
N ASP A 316 -10.08 34.58 10.14
CA ASP A 316 -10.80 33.41 10.61
C ASP A 316 -10.70 32.27 9.61
N ILE A 317 -10.34 31.11 10.10
CA ILE A 317 -10.38 29.84 9.38
C ILE A 317 -11.25 28.84 10.14
N THR A 318 -12.13 28.15 9.43
CA THR A 318 -12.91 27.06 10.00
C THR A 318 -12.53 25.76 9.29
N VAL A 319 -12.13 24.77 10.08
CA VAL A 319 -11.74 23.46 9.57
C VAL A 319 -12.80 22.44 9.95
N TYR A 320 -13.31 21.76 8.97
CA TYR A 320 -14.19 20.61 9.13
C TYR A 320 -13.49 19.39 8.61
N TYR A 321 -13.68 18.23 9.23
CA TYR A 321 -13.17 17.00 8.65
C TYR A 321 -14.27 15.93 8.55
N ILE A 322 -14.15 15.12 7.52
CA ILE A 322 -14.97 13.95 7.29
C ILE A 322 -14.04 12.74 7.30
N GLN A 323 -14.30 11.81 8.20
CA GLN A 323 -13.64 10.52 8.20
C GLN A 323 -14.48 9.53 7.40
N THR A 324 -13.89 8.90 6.40
CA THR A 324 -14.54 7.81 5.67
C THR A 324 -13.71 6.54 5.77
N LYS A 325 -14.39 5.42 6.04
CA LYS A 325 -13.76 4.12 5.93
C LYS A 325 -13.53 3.82 4.46
N VAL A 326 -12.30 3.47 4.11
CA VAL A 326 -11.97 3.14 2.74
C VAL A 326 -12.12 1.65 2.52
N ASP A 327 -13.15 1.32 1.75
CA ASP A 327 -13.38 -0.04 1.31
C ASP A 327 -14.16 -0.02 -0.02
N PRO A 328 -13.51 -0.20 -1.17
CA PRO A 328 -12.26 0.35 -1.71
C PRO A 328 -12.23 1.89 -1.69
N TRP A 329 -11.13 2.60 -2.09
CA TRP A 329 -11.06 4.07 -2.17
C TRP A 329 -12.24 4.66 -2.97
N GLY A 330 -13.43 4.51 -2.44
CA GLY A 330 -14.68 4.87 -3.10
C GLY A 330 -15.27 6.17 -2.54
N THR A 331 -16.37 6.60 -3.14
CA THR A 331 -17.10 7.84 -2.81
C THR A 331 -17.20 8.05 -1.30
N PRO A 332 -16.86 9.24 -0.77
CA PRO A 332 -16.94 9.54 0.64
C PRO A 332 -18.32 9.25 1.21
N GLN A 333 -18.41 8.39 2.21
CA GLN A 333 -19.61 8.28 3.04
C GLN A 333 -19.50 9.32 4.16
N VAL A 334 -20.50 10.12 4.34
CA VAL A 334 -20.52 11.17 5.35
C VAL A 334 -20.47 10.55 6.76
N GLY A 335 -19.29 10.54 7.36
CA GLY A 335 -19.12 10.25 8.78
C GLY A 335 -19.15 11.55 9.57
N GLY A 336 -19.55 11.51 10.84
CA GLY A 336 -19.88 12.65 11.69
C GLY A 336 -18.97 13.87 11.56
N THR A 337 -19.57 15.02 11.50
CA THR A 337 -18.91 16.33 11.40
C THR A 337 -18.49 16.79 12.79
N VAL A 338 -17.20 17.10 12.99
CA VAL A 338 -16.73 17.82 14.16
C VAL A 338 -16.44 19.26 13.75
N ILE A 339 -17.18 20.20 14.36
CA ILE A 339 -17.01 21.63 14.16
C ILE A 339 -15.98 22.13 15.17
N ILE A 340 -14.90 22.76 14.67
CA ILE A 340 -13.96 23.49 15.50
C ILE A 340 -14.17 24.96 15.21
N LYS A 341 -14.59 25.69 16.25
CA LYS A 341 -14.67 27.15 16.22
C LYS A 341 -13.41 27.73 16.82
#